data_f1d2159529e6ad84ecee5ad26ca1d24a
#
_entry.id   f1d2159529e6ad84ecee5ad26ca1d24a
#
_cell.length_a   1.000
_cell.length_b   1.000
_cell.length_c   1.000
_cell.angle_alpha   90.00
_cell.angle_beta   90.00
_cell.angle_gamma   90.00
#
_symmetry.space_group_name_H-M   'P 1'
#
loop_
_entity.id
_entity.type
_entity.pdbx_description
1 polymer ?
#
loop_
_entity_poly.entity_id
_entity_poly.type
_entity_poly.pdbx_seq_one_letter_code
_entity_poly.pdbx_strand_id
1 'polypeptide(L)'
;MLFRSRIHGGAIIASGVENLAYEARRFVAAEEKRAIGLAAASRIPNGCSLFINIGTTTEEVASALTSHEDLLVITNNLNVAMLLYRHPRIEVIVAGGAVRRADGAVIGSTAISLIGQFKVDYAIIGASAIDEEGALLDFDYREVQAAQAIIANARSVMLVADSTKLRRSAPVRIAHISQIQTFVTDAALPAGLANICHTRGIEVIEAMPKPSADIDEPGIEPASTVTRLR
;
A
#
# COMPACT_ATOMS: atom_id res chain seq x y z
N MET A 1 -20.31 -22.10 -8.31
CA MET A 1 -19.43 -23.10 -8.93
C MET A 1 -18.04 -22.90 -8.33
N LEU A 2 -17.64 -23.77 -7.40
CA LEU A 2 -16.39 -23.63 -6.64
C LEU A 2 -15.24 -24.22 -7.47
N PHE A 3 -14.29 -23.38 -7.89
CA PHE A 3 -13.06 -23.84 -8.54
C PHE A 3 -12.15 -24.50 -7.50
N ARG A 4 -11.88 -25.80 -7.69
CA ARG A 4 -10.87 -26.55 -6.91
C ARG A 4 -9.58 -26.59 -7.72
N SER A 5 -8.54 -25.90 -7.27
CA SER A 5 -7.18 -26.08 -7.79
C SER A 5 -6.53 -27.25 -7.05
N ARG A 6 -6.06 -28.27 -7.77
CA ARG A 6 -5.26 -29.38 -7.21
C ARG A 6 -3.78 -29.05 -7.36
N ILE A 7 -3.08 -28.96 -6.25
CA ILE A 7 -1.61 -28.99 -6.22
C ILE A 7 -1.21 -30.23 -5.40
N HIS A 8 -0.33 -31.05 -5.97
CA HIS A 8 0.31 -32.24 -5.36
C HIS A 8 -0.15 -32.62 -3.93
N GLY A 9 -1.20 -33.41 -3.83
CA GLY A 9 -1.54 -34.16 -2.60
C GLY A 9 -2.46 -33.48 -1.59
N GLY A 10 -3.06 -32.32 -1.85
CA GLY A 10 -4.00 -31.66 -0.94
C GLY A 10 -5.12 -30.89 -1.65
N ALA A 11 -6.33 -30.87 -1.09
CA ALA A 11 -7.39 -29.97 -1.51
C ALA A 11 -7.34 -28.71 -0.65
N ILE A 12 -7.09 -27.55 -1.27
CA ILE A 12 -7.19 -26.24 -0.59
C ILE A 12 -8.63 -25.77 -0.73
N ILE A 13 -9.30 -25.51 0.38
CA ILE A 13 -10.59 -24.81 0.40
C ILE A 13 -10.27 -23.35 0.03
N ALA A 14 -10.87 -22.83 -1.03
CA ALA A 14 -10.77 -21.41 -1.38
C ALA A 14 -11.56 -20.59 -0.34
N SER A 15 -10.94 -20.30 0.78
CA SER A 15 -11.53 -19.56 1.90
C SER A 15 -11.30 -18.05 1.82
N GLY A 16 -10.84 -17.51 0.68
CA GLY A 16 -10.46 -16.08 0.59
C GLY A 16 -9.19 -15.71 1.39
N VAL A 17 -8.54 -16.69 2.03
CA VAL A 17 -7.36 -16.53 2.89
C VAL A 17 -6.07 -16.81 2.10
N GLU A 18 -6.03 -16.52 0.80
CA GLU A 18 -4.81 -16.72 0.01
C GLU A 18 -3.94 -15.46 0.05
N ASN A 19 -2.73 -15.61 0.62
CA ASN A 19 -1.72 -14.55 0.54
C ASN A 19 -1.02 -14.62 -0.82
N LEU A 20 -1.36 -13.70 -1.71
CA LEU A 20 -0.69 -13.57 -3.00
C LEU A 20 0.78 -13.21 -2.80
N ALA A 21 1.67 -13.80 -3.61
CA ALA A 21 3.07 -13.45 -3.64
C ALA A 21 3.25 -11.93 -3.90
N TYR A 22 4.28 -11.33 -3.34
CA TYR A 22 4.56 -9.89 -3.45
C TYR A 22 4.58 -9.42 -4.91
N GLU A 23 5.25 -10.14 -5.81
CA GLU A 23 5.32 -9.80 -7.22
C GLU A 23 3.93 -9.75 -7.87
N ALA A 24 3.06 -10.72 -7.57
CA ALA A 24 1.68 -10.69 -8.07
C ALA A 24 0.90 -9.50 -7.50
N ARG A 25 1.12 -9.15 -6.23
CA ARG A 25 0.45 -8.01 -5.59
C ARG A 25 0.82 -6.66 -6.23
N ARG A 26 2.01 -6.52 -6.81
CA ARG A 26 2.41 -5.28 -7.52
C ARG A 26 1.52 -4.99 -8.73
N PHE A 27 1.08 -6.03 -9.44
CA PHE A 27 0.28 -5.89 -10.64
C PHE A 27 -1.24 -5.85 -10.37
N VAL A 28 -1.69 -6.37 -9.23
CA VAL A 28 -3.12 -6.31 -8.85
C VAL A 28 -3.47 -4.87 -8.46
N ALA A 29 -4.47 -4.29 -9.12
CA ALA A 29 -4.95 -2.92 -8.87
C ALA A 29 -3.79 -1.87 -8.94
N ALA A 30 -2.92 -1.97 -9.94
CA ALA A 30 -1.72 -1.13 -10.04
C ALA A 30 -2.07 0.35 -10.26
N GLU A 31 -3.05 0.64 -11.12
CA GLU A 31 -3.49 2.02 -11.39
C GLU A 31 -4.21 2.62 -10.18
N GLU A 32 -5.03 1.83 -9.49
CA GLU A 32 -5.70 2.22 -8.25
C GLU A 32 -4.68 2.57 -7.16
N LYS A 33 -3.67 1.73 -6.97
CA LYS A 33 -2.59 2.00 -6.00
C LYS A 33 -1.79 3.24 -6.34
N ARG A 34 -1.53 3.48 -7.63
CA ARG A 34 -0.87 4.71 -8.09
C ARG A 34 -1.73 5.94 -7.77
N ALA A 35 -3.03 5.89 -8.03
CA ALA A 35 -3.95 6.97 -7.70
C ALA A 35 -4.00 7.22 -6.18
N ILE A 36 -4.10 6.15 -5.38
CA ILE A 36 -4.03 6.20 -3.91
C ILE A 36 -2.69 6.82 -3.47
N GLY A 37 -1.57 6.40 -4.05
CA GLY A 37 -0.24 6.92 -3.75
C GLY A 37 -0.13 8.43 -3.95
N LEU A 38 -0.60 8.93 -5.08
CA LEU A 38 -0.63 10.36 -5.39
C LEU A 38 -1.54 11.14 -4.43
N ALA A 39 -2.74 10.63 -4.16
CA ALA A 39 -3.68 11.27 -3.25
C ALA A 39 -3.16 11.30 -1.81
N ALA A 40 -2.55 10.21 -1.34
CA ALA A 40 -1.93 10.14 -0.02
C ALA A 40 -0.75 11.10 0.11
N ALA A 41 0.16 11.12 -0.87
CA ALA A 41 1.31 12.02 -0.88
C ALA A 41 0.89 13.49 -0.86
N SER A 42 -0.18 13.88 -1.56
CA SER A 42 -0.69 15.26 -1.55
C SER A 42 -1.15 15.75 -0.17
N ARG A 43 -1.33 14.87 0.80
CA ARG A 43 -1.69 15.19 2.19
C ARG A 43 -0.48 15.29 3.12
N ILE A 44 0.70 14.98 2.63
CA ILE A 44 1.94 15.05 3.40
C ILE A 44 2.61 16.41 3.12
N PRO A 45 2.79 17.25 4.14
CA PRO A 45 3.52 18.51 3.94
C PRO A 45 5.03 18.29 3.82
N ASN A 46 5.73 19.23 3.19
CA ASN A 46 7.18 19.29 3.27
C ASN A 46 7.65 19.54 4.72
N GLY A 47 8.85 19.12 5.05
CA GLY A 47 9.45 19.40 6.36
C GLY A 47 8.91 18.56 7.51
N CYS A 48 8.28 17.41 7.23
CA CYS A 48 7.73 16.54 8.25
C CYS A 48 8.45 15.19 8.36
N SER A 49 8.18 14.47 9.45
CA SER A 49 8.66 13.11 9.70
C SER A 49 7.57 12.09 9.49
N LEU A 50 7.91 10.95 8.87
CA LEU A 50 6.92 9.91 8.62
C LEU A 50 7.48 8.49 8.71
N PHE A 51 6.64 7.56 9.17
CA PHE A 51 6.84 6.14 8.96
C PHE A 51 6.17 5.72 7.65
N ILE A 52 6.86 4.87 6.87
CA ILE A 52 6.26 4.14 5.75
C ILE A 52 6.43 2.64 6.00
N ASN A 53 5.29 1.94 6.19
CA ASN A 53 5.27 0.51 6.43
C ASN A 53 5.42 -0.31 5.14
N ILE A 54 5.46 -1.61 5.27
CA ILE A 54 5.51 -2.59 4.18
C ILE A 54 4.21 -2.56 3.37
N GLY A 55 4.31 -2.72 2.06
CA GLY A 55 3.15 -2.90 1.19
C GLY A 55 3.33 -2.28 -0.20
N THR A 56 2.71 -2.90 -1.20
CA THR A 56 2.79 -2.38 -2.57
C THR A 56 2.07 -1.04 -2.76
N THR A 57 1.03 -0.75 -1.96
CA THR A 57 0.35 0.55 -1.98
C THR A 57 1.18 1.63 -1.25
N THR A 58 1.85 1.27 -0.15
CA THR A 58 2.75 2.19 0.56
C THR A 58 3.99 2.53 -0.27
N GLU A 59 4.45 1.62 -1.13
CA GLU A 59 5.52 1.87 -2.11
C GLU A 59 5.08 2.90 -3.17
N GLU A 60 3.83 2.88 -3.62
CA GLU A 60 3.29 3.91 -4.51
C GLU A 60 3.23 5.29 -3.83
N VAL A 61 2.92 5.34 -2.52
CA VAL A 61 3.03 6.61 -1.77
C VAL A 61 4.48 7.08 -1.76
N ALA A 62 5.44 6.22 -1.44
CA ALA A 62 6.85 6.57 -1.45
C ALA A 62 7.32 7.09 -2.82
N SER A 63 6.85 6.45 -3.91
CA SER A 63 7.12 6.91 -5.28
C SER A 63 6.58 8.33 -5.53
N ALA A 64 5.40 8.64 -5.03
CA ALA A 64 4.79 9.97 -5.17
C ALA A 64 5.47 11.04 -4.30
N LEU A 65 6.12 10.65 -3.19
CA LEU A 65 6.86 11.57 -2.31
C LEU A 65 8.17 12.11 -2.92
N THR A 66 8.63 11.58 -4.05
CA THR A 66 9.82 12.09 -4.74
C THR A 66 9.71 13.54 -5.22
N SER A 67 8.54 14.15 -5.17
CA SER A 67 8.31 15.58 -5.41
C SER A 67 8.35 16.44 -4.14
N HIS A 68 8.54 15.83 -2.96
CA HIS A 68 8.56 16.52 -1.66
C HIS A 68 9.98 16.88 -1.25
N GLU A 69 10.09 17.77 -0.26
CA GLU A 69 11.35 18.29 0.26
C GLU A 69 11.38 18.25 1.78
N ASP A 70 12.59 18.06 2.32
CA ASP A 70 12.86 18.12 3.76
C ASP A 70 12.07 17.09 4.59
N LEU A 71 11.92 15.89 4.04
CA LEU A 71 11.26 14.78 4.75
C LEU A 71 12.28 13.95 5.52
N LEU A 72 11.88 13.48 6.71
CA LEU A 72 12.52 12.38 7.41
C LEU A 72 11.64 11.13 7.28
N VAL A 73 12.08 10.14 6.52
CA VAL A 73 11.36 8.88 6.30
C VAL A 73 12.00 7.76 7.10
N ILE A 74 11.25 7.15 8.01
CA ILE A 74 11.67 5.94 8.73
C ILE A 74 10.85 4.77 8.18
N THR A 75 11.54 3.71 7.75
CA THR A 75 10.85 2.61 7.09
C THR A 75 11.42 1.24 7.46
N ASN A 76 10.55 0.24 7.51
CA ASN A 76 10.90 -1.18 7.56
C ASN A 76 10.72 -1.86 6.20
N ASN A 77 10.64 -1.08 5.11
CA ASN A 77 10.49 -1.55 3.74
C ASN A 77 11.73 -1.17 2.92
N LEU A 78 12.52 -2.15 2.50
CA LEU A 78 13.71 -1.90 1.69
C LEU A 78 13.38 -1.31 0.31
N ASN A 79 12.21 -1.62 -0.26
CA ASN A 79 11.81 -1.04 -1.54
C ASN A 79 11.55 0.46 -1.41
N VAL A 80 10.91 0.89 -0.32
CA VAL A 80 10.74 2.32 0.01
C VAL A 80 12.10 2.99 0.20
N ALA A 81 13.01 2.37 0.94
CA ALA A 81 14.35 2.90 1.13
C ALA A 81 15.09 3.05 -0.20
N MET A 82 15.02 2.06 -1.08
CA MET A 82 15.65 2.09 -2.42
C MET A 82 15.06 3.16 -3.35
N LEU A 83 13.79 3.50 -3.18
CA LEU A 83 13.14 4.57 -3.94
C LEU A 83 13.63 5.95 -3.49
N LEU A 84 13.84 6.15 -2.17
CA LEU A 84 14.00 7.49 -1.60
C LEU A 84 15.43 7.86 -1.21
N TYR A 85 16.35 6.90 -0.92
CA TYR A 85 17.65 7.20 -0.32
C TYR A 85 18.58 8.08 -1.16
N ARG A 86 18.34 8.18 -2.48
CA ARG A 86 19.11 9.06 -3.38
C ARG A 86 18.53 10.46 -3.51
N HIS A 87 17.33 10.69 -2.95
CA HIS A 87 16.70 11.99 -3.05
C HIS A 87 17.44 13.03 -2.18
N PRO A 88 17.89 14.17 -2.74
CA PRO A 88 18.81 15.09 -2.04
C PRO A 88 18.19 15.78 -0.81
N ARG A 89 16.86 15.79 -0.70
CA ARG A 89 16.12 16.47 0.39
C ARG A 89 15.19 15.53 1.16
N ILE A 90 15.45 14.22 1.10
CA ILE A 90 14.75 13.22 1.92
C ILE A 90 15.78 12.40 2.67
N GLU A 91 15.76 12.50 3.99
CA GLU A 91 16.55 11.63 4.84
C GLU A 91 15.82 10.32 5.06
N VAL A 92 16.52 9.19 4.92
CA VAL A 92 15.92 7.85 5.05
C VAL A 92 16.63 7.07 6.15
N ILE A 93 15.85 6.63 7.14
CA ILE A 93 16.30 5.72 8.20
C ILE A 93 15.61 4.36 7.96
N VAL A 94 16.42 3.32 7.78
CA VAL A 94 15.91 1.95 7.65
C VAL A 94 15.92 1.27 9.01
N ALA A 95 14.79 0.71 9.42
CA ALA A 95 14.70 -0.12 10.61
C ALA A 95 15.61 -1.34 10.45
N GLY A 96 16.52 -1.57 11.39
CA GLY A 96 17.43 -2.71 11.36
C GLY A 96 16.73 -4.02 11.70
N GLY A 97 17.23 -5.15 11.20
CA GLY A 97 16.68 -6.46 11.53
C GLY A 97 16.85 -7.49 10.42
N ALA A 98 16.10 -8.60 10.53
CA ALA A 98 16.07 -9.63 9.50
C ALA A 98 15.25 -9.17 8.29
N VAL A 99 15.80 -9.38 7.09
CA VAL A 99 15.11 -9.06 5.84
C VAL A 99 14.32 -10.27 5.35
N ARG A 100 13.04 -10.10 5.13
CA ARG A 100 12.19 -11.11 4.50
C ARG A 100 12.42 -11.10 3.00
N ARG A 101 12.90 -12.23 2.47
CA ARG A 101 13.27 -12.34 1.04
C ARG A 101 12.10 -12.07 0.10
N ALA A 102 10.88 -12.38 0.50
CA ALA A 102 9.72 -12.34 -0.37
C ALA A 102 9.35 -10.92 -0.85
N ASP A 103 9.61 -9.89 -0.03
CA ASP A 103 9.13 -8.51 -0.28
C ASP A 103 10.05 -7.41 0.29
N GLY A 104 11.23 -7.77 0.80
CA GLY A 104 12.16 -6.79 1.34
C GLY A 104 11.73 -6.18 2.70
N ALA A 105 10.76 -6.79 3.37
CA ALA A 105 10.34 -6.37 4.70
C ALA A 105 11.43 -6.60 5.75
N VAL A 106 11.74 -5.57 6.55
CA VAL A 106 12.59 -5.71 7.74
C VAL A 106 11.70 -6.01 8.94
N ILE A 107 11.94 -7.14 9.58
CA ILE A 107 11.11 -7.70 10.64
C ILE A 107 11.92 -8.05 11.89
N GLY A 108 11.22 -8.23 13.00
CA GLY A 108 11.80 -8.69 14.27
C GLY A 108 11.94 -7.58 15.31
N SER A 109 12.40 -7.97 16.50
CA SER A 109 12.46 -7.11 17.69
C SER A 109 13.34 -5.88 17.50
N THR A 110 14.41 -5.97 16.73
CA THR A 110 15.31 -4.84 16.44
C THR A 110 14.58 -3.75 15.65
N ALA A 111 13.79 -4.13 14.64
CA ALA A 111 13.00 -3.17 13.87
C ALA A 111 11.95 -2.47 14.77
N ILE A 112 11.24 -3.24 15.59
CA ILE A 112 10.25 -2.72 16.54
C ILE A 112 10.91 -1.76 17.54
N SER A 113 12.07 -2.15 18.10
CA SER A 113 12.81 -1.32 19.05
C SER A 113 13.25 0.00 18.43
N LEU A 114 13.74 0.00 17.21
CA LEU A 114 14.13 1.23 16.51
C LEU A 114 12.92 2.13 16.23
N ILE A 115 11.82 1.58 15.73
CA ILE A 115 10.57 2.32 15.51
C ILE A 115 10.13 3.00 16.81
N GLY A 116 10.21 2.30 17.94
CA GLY A 116 9.84 2.84 19.25
C GLY A 116 10.67 4.02 19.76
N GLN A 117 11.82 4.33 19.13
CA GLN A 117 12.67 5.46 19.49
C GLN A 117 12.21 6.80 18.86
N PHE A 118 11.29 6.75 17.92
CA PHE A 118 10.81 7.93 17.20
C PHE A 118 9.36 8.25 17.59
N LYS A 119 8.97 9.51 17.42
CA LYS A 119 7.57 9.96 17.43
C LYS A 119 7.38 10.87 16.23
N VAL A 120 6.86 10.31 15.14
CA VAL A 120 6.75 11.00 13.86
C VAL A 120 5.40 11.72 13.68
N ASP A 121 5.32 12.59 12.70
CA ASP A 121 4.11 13.34 12.38
C ASP A 121 3.08 12.44 11.68
N TYR A 122 3.51 11.63 10.73
CA TYR A 122 2.62 10.75 9.95
C TYR A 122 3.10 9.31 9.94
N ALA A 123 2.15 8.36 9.89
CA ALA A 123 2.42 6.98 9.52
C ALA A 123 1.58 6.59 8.31
N ILE A 124 2.23 6.02 7.31
CA ILE A 124 1.58 5.43 6.14
C ILE A 124 1.59 3.91 6.32
N ILE A 125 0.41 3.33 6.45
CA ILE A 125 0.24 1.88 6.64
C ILE A 125 -0.68 1.28 5.58
N GLY A 126 -0.44 0.02 5.24
CA GLY A 126 -1.35 -0.80 4.45
C GLY A 126 -2.03 -1.87 5.30
N ALA A 127 -2.93 -2.63 4.68
CA ALA A 127 -3.51 -3.84 5.24
C ALA A 127 -3.68 -4.90 4.15
N SER A 128 -3.63 -6.18 4.52
CA SER A 128 -3.90 -7.30 3.60
C SER A 128 -5.39 -7.55 3.43
N ALA A 129 -6.19 -7.23 4.46
CA ALA A 129 -7.65 -7.27 4.43
C ALA A 129 -8.24 -6.24 5.41
N ILE A 130 -9.47 -5.82 5.14
CA ILE A 130 -10.27 -4.95 6.01
C ILE A 130 -11.66 -5.59 6.10
N ASP A 131 -12.09 -5.94 7.31
CA ASP A 131 -13.43 -6.54 7.50
C ASP A 131 -14.54 -5.49 7.66
N GLU A 132 -15.77 -5.95 7.67
CA GLU A 132 -16.96 -5.09 7.76
C GLU A 132 -17.08 -4.40 9.12
N GLU A 133 -16.44 -4.94 10.15
CA GLU A 133 -16.39 -4.36 11.50
C GLU A 133 -15.28 -3.32 11.65
N GLY A 134 -14.42 -3.15 10.62
CA GLY A 134 -13.33 -2.19 10.59
C GLY A 134 -12.01 -2.72 11.17
N ALA A 135 -11.86 -4.04 11.33
CA ALA A 135 -10.56 -4.61 11.69
C ALA A 135 -9.61 -4.57 10.49
N LEU A 136 -8.42 -4.06 10.69
CA LEU A 136 -7.31 -4.10 9.75
C LEU A 136 -6.52 -5.38 9.99
N LEU A 137 -6.35 -6.21 8.96
CA LEU A 137 -5.88 -7.59 9.09
C LEU A 137 -4.67 -7.86 8.19
N ASP A 138 -3.82 -8.79 8.61
CA ASP A 138 -2.68 -9.29 7.86
C ASP A 138 -2.45 -10.79 8.05
N PHE A 139 -1.50 -11.38 7.29
CA PHE A 139 -1.15 -12.79 7.32
C PHE A 139 0.04 -13.11 8.24
N ASP A 140 1.01 -12.20 8.40
CA ASP A 140 2.24 -12.42 9.17
C ASP A 140 2.22 -11.60 10.47
N TYR A 141 2.15 -12.28 11.61
CA TYR A 141 2.13 -11.64 12.93
C TYR A 141 3.39 -10.78 13.21
N ARG A 142 4.54 -11.10 12.57
CA ARG A 142 5.78 -10.32 12.74
C ARG A 142 5.68 -8.97 12.04
N GLU A 143 4.98 -8.94 10.91
CA GLU A 143 4.65 -7.72 10.19
C GLU A 143 3.66 -6.88 11.00
N VAL A 144 2.66 -7.53 11.56
CA VAL A 144 1.66 -6.89 12.43
C VAL A 144 2.31 -6.21 13.63
N GLN A 145 3.29 -6.82 14.27
CA GLN A 145 4.00 -6.20 15.39
C GLN A 145 4.74 -4.91 14.99
N ALA A 146 5.36 -4.87 13.81
CA ALA A 146 5.99 -3.66 13.28
C ALA A 146 4.94 -2.58 12.95
N ALA A 147 3.83 -2.95 12.31
CA ALA A 147 2.73 -2.05 12.00
C ALA A 147 2.11 -1.44 13.27
N GLN A 148 1.91 -2.24 14.31
CA GLN A 148 1.42 -1.78 15.61
C GLN A 148 2.37 -0.79 16.28
N ALA A 149 3.69 -1.04 16.22
CA ALA A 149 4.70 -0.12 16.72
C ALA A 149 4.68 1.21 15.94
N ILE A 150 4.52 1.17 14.62
CA ILE A 150 4.38 2.36 13.76
C ILE A 150 3.15 3.18 14.16
N ILE A 151 1.98 2.53 14.29
CA ILE A 151 0.72 3.19 14.68
C ILE A 151 0.87 3.87 16.05
N ALA A 152 1.46 3.18 17.02
CA ALA A 152 1.64 3.70 18.38
C ALA A 152 2.58 4.91 18.45
N ASN A 153 3.48 5.06 17.47
CA ASN A 153 4.53 6.07 17.45
C ASN A 153 4.35 7.16 16.38
N ALA A 154 3.14 7.32 15.84
CA ALA A 154 2.76 8.42 14.96
C ALA A 154 1.74 9.34 15.62
N ARG A 155 1.71 10.62 15.20
CA ARG A 155 0.68 11.59 15.60
C ARG A 155 -0.58 11.45 14.76
N SER A 156 -0.41 11.14 13.47
CA SER A 156 -1.48 10.90 12.52
C SER A 156 -1.19 9.63 11.73
N VAL A 157 -2.17 8.75 11.60
CA VAL A 157 -2.05 7.49 10.87
C VAL A 157 -2.93 7.54 9.64
N MET A 158 -2.33 7.29 8.48
CA MET A 158 -3.00 7.19 7.19
C MET A 158 -2.98 5.73 6.72
N LEU A 159 -4.17 5.17 6.55
CA LEU A 159 -4.35 3.87 5.90
C LEU A 159 -4.44 4.07 4.39
N VAL A 160 -3.66 3.31 3.62
CA VAL A 160 -3.71 3.27 2.16
C VAL A 160 -4.02 1.85 1.70
N ALA A 161 -5.19 1.65 1.10
CA ALA A 161 -5.61 0.32 0.68
C ALA A 161 -6.60 0.38 -0.50
N ASP A 162 -6.33 -0.43 -1.53
CA ASP A 162 -7.25 -0.59 -2.65
C ASP A 162 -8.50 -1.41 -2.25
N SER A 163 -9.60 -1.21 -2.96
CA SER A 163 -10.90 -1.80 -2.67
C SER A 163 -10.91 -3.34 -2.67
N THR A 164 -9.91 -4.00 -3.28
CA THR A 164 -9.80 -5.46 -3.22
C THR A 164 -9.59 -5.96 -1.79
N LYS A 165 -9.08 -5.12 -0.88
CA LYS A 165 -8.84 -5.46 0.53
C LYS A 165 -10.12 -5.62 1.34
N LEU A 166 -11.21 -5.00 0.89
CA LEU A 166 -12.55 -5.11 1.49
C LEU A 166 -13.24 -6.47 1.23
N ARG A 167 -12.69 -7.28 0.31
CA ARG A 167 -13.24 -8.59 -0.08
C ARG A 167 -12.35 -9.77 0.35
N ARG A 168 -11.36 -9.50 1.19
CA ARG A 168 -10.37 -10.49 1.65
C ARG A 168 -10.47 -10.70 3.14
N SER A 169 -9.96 -11.82 3.60
CA SER A 169 -9.80 -12.14 5.01
C SER A 169 -8.35 -12.49 5.31
N ALA A 170 -7.90 -12.15 6.52
CA ALA A 170 -6.59 -12.52 7.04
C ALA A 170 -6.70 -12.75 8.56
N PRO A 171 -5.84 -13.61 9.17
CA PRO A 171 -6.08 -14.08 10.54
C PRO A 171 -5.53 -13.16 11.63
N VAL A 172 -4.61 -12.23 11.32
CA VAL A 172 -3.88 -11.47 12.34
C VAL A 172 -4.32 -10.01 12.33
N ARG A 173 -4.79 -9.50 13.48
CA ARG A 173 -5.27 -8.12 13.61
C ARG A 173 -4.11 -7.14 13.79
N ILE A 174 -4.00 -6.18 12.90
CA ILE A 174 -3.09 -5.02 12.99
C ILE A 174 -3.67 -4.02 13.99
N ALA A 175 -4.87 -3.53 13.69
CA ALA A 175 -5.54 -2.43 14.39
C ALA A 175 -7.05 -2.48 14.12
N HIS A 176 -7.77 -1.51 14.65
CA HIS A 176 -9.13 -1.20 14.21
C HIS A 176 -9.10 0.14 13.47
N ILE A 177 -9.95 0.32 12.47
CA ILE A 177 -10.01 1.53 11.65
C ILE A 177 -10.22 2.81 12.47
N SER A 178 -10.83 2.72 13.65
CA SER A 178 -10.99 3.86 14.58
C SER A 178 -9.68 4.43 15.14
N GLN A 179 -8.54 3.76 14.89
CA GLN A 179 -7.20 4.23 15.26
C GLN A 179 -6.53 5.02 14.14
N ILE A 180 -7.22 5.22 13.02
CA ILE A 180 -6.73 5.86 11.81
C ILE A 180 -7.36 7.26 11.70
N GLN A 181 -6.64 8.25 11.22
CA GLN A 181 -7.15 9.59 10.97
C GLN A 181 -7.59 9.80 9.52
N THR A 182 -6.89 9.16 8.58
CA THR A 182 -7.19 9.28 7.14
C THR A 182 -7.19 7.90 6.49
N PHE A 183 -8.18 7.61 5.68
CA PHE A 183 -8.24 6.41 4.83
C PHE A 183 -8.29 6.81 3.37
N VAL A 184 -7.25 6.45 2.60
CA VAL A 184 -7.19 6.69 1.14
C VAL A 184 -7.44 5.38 0.42
N THR A 185 -8.45 5.36 -0.45
CA THR A 185 -8.88 4.18 -1.21
C THR A 185 -9.31 4.58 -2.62
N ASP A 186 -9.52 3.62 -3.51
CA ASP A 186 -9.86 3.84 -4.93
C ASP A 186 -11.37 3.85 -5.20
N ALA A 187 -12.20 3.48 -4.22
CA ALA A 187 -13.65 3.35 -4.42
C ALA A 187 -14.42 3.69 -3.14
N ALA A 188 -15.71 3.98 -3.31
CA ALA A 188 -16.63 4.18 -2.21
C ALA A 188 -16.67 2.98 -1.26
N LEU A 189 -16.68 3.27 0.03
CA LEU A 189 -16.70 2.24 1.07
C LEU A 189 -18.08 1.59 1.19
N PRO A 190 -18.16 0.30 1.59
CA PRO A 190 -19.42 -0.32 2.01
C PRO A 190 -20.09 0.50 3.13
N ALA A 191 -21.42 0.56 3.11
CA ALA A 191 -22.19 1.45 4.00
C ALA A 191 -21.84 1.27 5.50
N GLY A 192 -21.60 0.03 5.97
CA GLY A 192 -21.19 -0.24 7.35
C GLY A 192 -19.87 0.42 7.70
N LEU A 193 -18.85 0.24 6.85
CA LEU A 193 -17.52 0.80 7.05
C LEU A 193 -17.53 2.33 6.92
N ALA A 194 -18.26 2.86 5.92
CA ALA A 194 -18.45 4.30 5.76
C ALA A 194 -19.07 4.95 7.00
N ASN A 195 -20.07 4.30 7.62
CA ASN A 195 -20.69 4.76 8.85
C ASN A 195 -19.70 4.75 10.04
N ILE A 196 -18.84 3.73 10.15
CA ILE A 196 -17.77 3.71 11.17
C ILE A 196 -16.82 4.88 10.96
N CYS A 197 -16.36 5.13 9.73
CA CYS A 197 -15.48 6.23 9.41
C CYS A 197 -16.11 7.58 9.77
N HIS A 198 -17.34 7.81 9.35
CA HIS A 198 -18.09 9.04 9.66
C HIS A 198 -18.25 9.25 11.17
N THR A 199 -18.70 8.23 11.91
CA THR A 199 -18.93 8.32 13.36
C THR A 199 -17.65 8.58 14.15
N ARG A 200 -16.50 8.09 13.64
CA ARG A 200 -15.17 8.26 14.27
C ARG A 200 -14.41 9.49 13.77
N GLY A 201 -14.98 10.26 12.85
CA GLY A 201 -14.33 11.44 12.27
C GLY A 201 -13.11 11.10 11.40
N ILE A 202 -13.09 9.92 10.77
CA ILE A 202 -12.01 9.49 9.88
C ILE A 202 -12.25 10.14 8.53
N GLU A 203 -11.25 10.87 8.03
CA GLU A 203 -11.29 11.41 6.67
C GLU A 203 -11.14 10.28 5.65
N VAL A 204 -12.11 10.11 4.76
CA VAL A 204 -12.03 9.16 3.65
C VAL A 204 -11.77 9.90 2.36
N ILE A 205 -10.71 9.50 1.64
CA ILE A 205 -10.31 10.07 0.36
C ILE A 205 -10.47 9.00 -0.71
N GLU A 206 -11.36 9.25 -1.67
CA GLU A 206 -11.56 8.39 -2.83
C GLU A 206 -10.65 8.86 -3.97
N ALA A 207 -9.60 8.09 -4.25
CA ALA A 207 -8.60 8.36 -5.27
C ALA A 207 -8.86 7.53 -6.52
N MET A 208 -9.71 8.01 -7.41
CA MET A 208 -10.02 7.31 -8.65
C MET A 208 -8.85 7.34 -9.64
N PRO A 209 -8.50 6.22 -10.28
CA PRO A 209 -7.55 6.22 -11.39
C PRO A 209 -8.02 7.21 -12.47
N LYS A 210 -7.10 8.00 -13.01
CA LYS A 210 -7.42 8.76 -14.21
C LYS A 210 -7.66 7.76 -15.34
N PRO A 211 -8.72 7.94 -16.19
CA PRO A 211 -8.84 7.16 -17.41
C PRO A 211 -7.52 7.26 -18.18
N SER A 212 -6.95 6.12 -18.58
CA SER A 212 -5.84 6.13 -19.52
C SER A 212 -6.26 6.98 -20.71
N ALA A 213 -5.56 8.06 -21.00
CA ALA A 213 -5.75 8.76 -22.26
C ALA A 213 -5.55 7.71 -23.35
N ASP A 214 -6.56 7.52 -24.19
CA ASP A 214 -6.49 6.64 -25.34
C ASP A 214 -5.15 6.96 -26.04
N ILE A 215 -4.28 5.97 -26.12
CA ILE A 215 -3.11 6.06 -26.97
C ILE A 215 -3.72 6.05 -28.37
N ASP A 216 -3.84 7.23 -28.99
CA ASP A 216 -4.14 7.35 -30.41
C ASP A 216 -3.18 6.38 -31.13
N GLU A 217 -3.71 5.29 -31.63
CA GLU A 217 -2.95 4.40 -32.51
C GLU A 217 -2.47 5.29 -33.67
N PRO A 218 -1.13 5.35 -33.91
CA PRO A 218 -0.67 6.05 -35.09
C PRO A 218 -1.29 5.37 -36.31
N GLY A 219 -2.16 6.14 -37.01
CA GLY A 219 -2.86 5.65 -38.20
C GLY A 219 -1.88 4.99 -39.15
N ILE A 220 -2.09 3.70 -39.41
CA ILE A 220 -1.37 2.95 -40.45
C ILE A 220 -1.87 3.52 -41.78
N GLU A 221 -1.11 4.43 -42.38
CA GLU A 221 -1.36 4.82 -43.77
C GLU A 221 -1.26 3.57 -44.66
N PRO A 222 -2.25 3.32 -45.53
CA PRO A 222 -2.19 2.17 -46.45
C PRO A 222 -1.04 2.37 -47.44
N ALA A 223 -0.15 1.39 -47.50
CA ALA A 223 1.00 1.35 -48.40
C ALA A 223 0.56 1.67 -49.85
N SER A 224 1.15 2.73 -50.42
CA SER A 224 0.97 3.13 -51.79
C SER A 224 1.36 2.00 -52.77
N THR A 225 0.46 1.71 -53.68
CA THR A 225 0.54 0.74 -54.77
C THR A 225 1.79 0.97 -55.61
N VAL A 226 2.70 0.00 -55.61
CA VAL A 226 3.84 -0.01 -56.54
C VAL A 226 3.37 -0.41 -57.94
N THR A 227 3.27 0.55 -58.85
CA THR A 227 3.03 0.32 -60.28
C THR A 227 4.30 -0.24 -60.92
N ARG A 228 4.30 -1.50 -61.34
CA ARG A 228 5.33 -2.04 -62.23
C ARG A 228 5.18 -1.48 -63.63
N LEU A 229 6.16 -0.74 -64.09
CA LEU A 229 6.36 -0.44 -65.53
C LEU A 229 7.10 -1.61 -66.19
N ARG A 230 6.60 -1.96 -67.39
CA ARG A 230 7.18 -2.95 -68.30
C ARG A 230 8.49 -2.47 -68.95
#